data_38434a168bdfe2cc612cb75ce19c9435
#
_entry.id   38434a168bdfe2cc612cb75ce19c9435
#
_cell.length_a   1.000
_cell.length_b   1.000
_cell.length_c   1.000
_cell.angle_alpha   90.00
_cell.angle_beta   90.00
_cell.angle_gamma   90.00
#
_symmetry.space_group_name_H-M   'P 1'
#
loop_
_entity.id
_entity.type
_entity.pdbx_description
1 polymer ?
#
loop_
_entity_poly.entity_id
_entity_poly.type
_entity_poly.pdbx_seq_one_letter_code
_entity_poly.pdbx_strand_id
1 'polypeptide(L)'
;MMMSKIGVCWLAIFSCLCFACSWVDDDLSDCPSGFWLKLSYKYNMLNVDAAFTQLKNASIFIFDETGNYIETQHIDSLTLHQNNCQVRLESLSPGKYNFLVWSRLTDSCYECSASGVRLLCDASGTSSKQLPALFNGRLEGVVVSEEYTVCEVLLIKLTHRFTCVLQGQNPTPFADDEFLLEIRAFNGMIDHRSQPLDSVETCYLPFFQTVADLSGLQVVHSELNTLRLLENDDTRLILTHRSTGQRILDIPLTKYLLLSRETYSGMPPQEYLDRQDQYTLIFFLDATEDKLKPYICPLMKINDWMVRIVLS
;
A
#
# COMPACT_ATOMS: atom_id res chain seq x y z
N MET A 1 10.38 23.61 -82.96
CA MET A 1 11.16 24.18 -81.83
C MET A 1 10.31 24.32 -80.56
N MET A 2 9.68 23.15 -80.15
CA MET A 2 8.76 23.12 -78.99
C MET A 2 9.10 21.96 -77.99
N MET A 3 10.05 21.11 -78.28
CA MET A 3 10.44 19.98 -77.43
C MET A 3 11.53 20.29 -76.37
N SER A 4 12.19 21.47 -76.43
CA SER A 4 13.26 21.84 -75.49
C SER A 4 12.80 22.41 -74.14
N LYS A 5 11.58 22.95 -74.06
CA LYS A 5 11.06 23.59 -72.85
C LYS A 5 10.44 22.61 -71.84
N ILE A 6 9.96 21.44 -72.30
CA ILE A 6 9.37 20.41 -71.43
C ILE A 6 10.44 19.64 -70.69
N GLY A 7 11.61 19.36 -71.35
CA GLY A 7 12.70 18.64 -70.69
C GLY A 7 13.37 19.44 -69.52
N VAL A 8 13.44 20.78 -69.65
CA VAL A 8 14.00 21.64 -68.59
C VAL A 8 13.08 21.73 -67.38
N CYS A 9 11.75 21.73 -67.58
CA CYS A 9 10.78 21.72 -66.51
C CYS A 9 10.81 20.43 -65.69
N TRP A 10 10.97 19.26 -66.35
CA TRP A 10 11.08 17.98 -65.68
C TRP A 10 12.39 17.84 -64.85
N LEU A 11 13.51 18.40 -65.38
CA LEU A 11 14.76 18.40 -64.64
C LEU A 11 14.73 19.30 -63.42
N ALA A 12 14.06 20.46 -63.50
CA ALA A 12 13.87 21.35 -62.36
C ALA A 12 12.97 20.78 -61.28
N ILE A 13 11.89 20.08 -61.65
CA ILE A 13 10.98 19.42 -60.68
C ILE A 13 11.69 18.22 -59.99
N PHE A 14 12.50 17.45 -60.71
CA PHE A 14 13.28 16.35 -60.15
C PHE A 14 14.39 16.85 -59.20
N SER A 15 15.02 17.98 -59.49
CA SER A 15 16.02 18.61 -58.62
C SER A 15 15.40 19.15 -57.32
N CYS A 16 14.17 19.72 -57.37
CA CYS A 16 13.48 20.15 -56.16
C CYS A 16 13.04 19.00 -55.24
N LEU A 17 12.76 17.80 -55.79
CA LEU A 17 12.41 16.61 -54.98
C LEU A 17 13.63 16.03 -54.25
N CYS A 18 14.86 16.22 -54.75
CA CYS A 18 16.08 15.77 -54.08
C CYS A 18 16.51 16.66 -52.89
N PHE A 19 16.03 17.90 -52.81
CA PHE A 19 16.33 18.81 -51.70
C PHE A 19 15.27 18.79 -50.58
N ALA A 20 14.15 18.10 -50.78
CA ALA A 20 13.11 18.02 -49.77
C ALA A 20 13.36 17.00 -48.66
N CYS A 21 14.37 16.13 -48.83
CA CYS A 21 14.72 15.11 -47.83
C CYS A 21 15.72 15.54 -46.75
N SER A 22 16.26 16.77 -46.80
CA SER A 22 17.26 17.22 -45.84
C SER A 22 16.79 18.27 -44.83
N TRP A 23 15.47 18.52 -44.75
CA TRP A 23 14.88 19.56 -43.87
C TRP A 23 14.03 18.98 -42.75
N VAL A 24 14.11 17.67 -42.48
CA VAL A 24 13.62 17.08 -41.25
C VAL A 24 14.88 16.71 -40.44
N ASP A 25 15.59 17.73 -39.97
CA ASP A 25 16.35 17.58 -38.74
C ASP A 25 15.27 17.47 -37.64
N ASP A 26 14.75 16.27 -37.44
CA ASP A 26 14.02 15.99 -36.22
C ASP A 26 15.01 16.26 -35.08
N ASP A 27 14.78 17.37 -34.37
CA ASP A 27 15.52 17.66 -33.16
C ASP A 27 15.20 16.57 -32.15
N LEU A 28 16.06 15.52 -32.15
CA LEU A 28 15.94 14.39 -31.24
C LEU A 28 16.40 14.72 -29.83
N SER A 29 16.75 16.00 -29.55
CA SER A 29 17.18 16.43 -28.22
C SER A 29 16.07 16.27 -27.16
N ASP A 30 14.81 16.33 -27.57
CA ASP A 30 13.63 16.12 -26.71
C ASP A 30 13.20 14.64 -26.63
N CYS A 31 13.85 13.73 -27.38
CA CYS A 31 13.55 12.31 -27.27
C CYS A 31 14.02 11.78 -25.92
N PRO A 32 13.15 11.08 -25.17
CA PRO A 32 13.58 10.47 -23.92
C PRO A 32 14.72 9.48 -24.17
N SER A 33 15.76 9.57 -23.37
CA SER A 33 16.96 8.72 -23.48
C SER A 33 17.30 8.10 -22.14
N GLY A 34 18.09 7.03 -22.13
CA GLY A 34 18.57 6.37 -20.94
C GLY A 34 17.53 5.47 -20.28
N PHE A 35 17.85 5.03 -19.07
CA PHE A 35 17.06 4.04 -18.34
C PHE A 35 16.06 4.68 -17.37
N TRP A 36 14.81 4.21 -17.43
CA TRP A 36 13.71 4.70 -16.62
C TRP A 36 13.05 3.57 -15.83
N LEU A 37 12.72 3.84 -14.57
CA LEU A 37 11.84 3.00 -13.76
C LEU A 37 10.45 3.62 -13.71
N LYS A 38 9.42 2.86 -14.08
CA LYS A 38 8.02 3.21 -13.87
C LYS A 38 7.52 2.54 -12.60
N LEU A 39 7.13 3.33 -11.60
CA LEU A 39 6.52 2.83 -10.39
C LEU A 39 5.02 2.67 -10.62
N SER A 40 4.47 1.47 -10.40
CA SER A 40 3.09 1.13 -10.68
C SER A 40 2.45 0.41 -9.50
N TYR A 41 1.25 0.84 -9.11
CA TYR A 41 0.44 0.18 -8.07
C TYR A 41 -0.88 -0.31 -8.65
N LYS A 42 -0.83 -1.43 -9.37
CA LYS A 42 -1.99 -2.14 -9.93
C LYS A 42 -2.49 -3.26 -9.01
N TYR A 43 -1.71 -3.64 -8.01
CA TYR A 43 -2.04 -4.72 -7.08
C TYR A 43 -3.00 -4.20 -5.99
N ASN A 44 -4.22 -3.86 -6.41
CA ASN A 44 -5.34 -3.39 -5.59
C ASN A 44 -6.66 -4.00 -6.09
N MET A 45 -7.75 -3.85 -5.34
CA MET A 45 -9.05 -4.46 -5.68
C MET A 45 -9.63 -4.00 -7.01
N LEU A 46 -9.27 -2.81 -7.49
CA LEU A 46 -9.77 -2.26 -8.75
C LEU A 46 -8.95 -2.69 -9.97
N ASN A 47 -7.76 -3.30 -9.79
CA ASN A 47 -6.79 -3.60 -10.85
C ASN A 47 -6.40 -2.38 -11.72
N VAL A 48 -6.48 -1.18 -11.14
CA VAL A 48 -6.14 0.10 -11.80
C VAL A 48 -4.85 0.64 -11.21
N ASP A 49 -3.98 1.19 -12.06
CA ASP A 49 -2.75 1.82 -11.57
C ASP A 49 -3.06 3.07 -10.74
N ALA A 50 -2.91 2.96 -9.44
CA ALA A 50 -3.16 4.01 -8.48
C ALA A 50 -1.86 4.70 -7.99
N ALA A 51 -0.71 4.44 -8.62
CA ALA A 51 0.58 4.99 -8.19
C ALA A 51 0.55 6.52 -8.13
N PHE A 52 0.03 7.18 -9.16
CA PHE A 52 -0.05 8.63 -9.22
C PHE A 52 -0.79 9.27 -8.05
N THR A 53 -1.85 8.65 -7.56
CA THR A 53 -2.65 9.18 -6.44
C THR A 53 -2.13 8.76 -5.05
N GLN A 54 -1.50 7.59 -4.97
CA GLN A 54 -1.11 6.98 -3.70
C GLN A 54 0.33 7.28 -3.28
N LEU A 55 1.26 7.37 -4.24
CA LEU A 55 2.67 7.61 -3.93
C LEU A 55 2.91 9.09 -3.66
N LYS A 56 3.76 9.39 -2.66
CA LYS A 56 4.16 10.76 -2.30
C LYS A 56 5.68 10.95 -2.36
N ASN A 57 6.42 9.89 -2.21
CA ASN A 57 7.88 9.85 -2.37
C ASN A 57 8.28 8.41 -2.71
N ALA A 58 9.50 8.21 -3.15
CA ALA A 58 10.08 6.88 -3.30
C ALA A 58 11.57 6.93 -2.94
N SER A 59 12.05 5.82 -2.37
CA SER A 59 13.48 5.54 -2.18
C SER A 59 13.83 4.32 -3.01
N ILE A 60 14.70 4.50 -3.98
CA ILE A 60 15.15 3.46 -4.91
C ILE A 60 16.55 3.03 -4.49
N PHE A 61 16.67 1.84 -3.94
CA PHE A 61 17.93 1.22 -3.57
C PHE A 61 18.44 0.42 -4.76
N ILE A 62 19.67 0.67 -5.16
CA ILE A 62 20.30 0.12 -6.35
C ILE A 62 21.43 -0.81 -5.93
N PHE A 63 21.44 -2.02 -6.50
CA PHE A 63 22.44 -3.05 -6.25
C PHE A 63 23.00 -3.55 -7.57
N ASP A 64 24.26 -4.02 -7.56
CA ASP A 64 24.85 -4.72 -8.70
C ASP A 64 24.20 -6.10 -8.91
N GLU A 65 24.61 -6.82 -9.95
CA GLU A 65 24.10 -8.17 -10.26
C GLU A 65 24.41 -9.21 -9.18
N THR A 66 25.43 -8.97 -8.35
CA THR A 66 25.83 -9.85 -7.24
C THR A 66 25.11 -9.51 -5.92
N GLY A 67 24.32 -8.42 -5.90
CA GLY A 67 23.58 -7.97 -4.74
C GLY A 67 24.34 -7.00 -3.82
N ASN A 68 25.49 -6.47 -4.24
CA ASN A 68 26.18 -5.43 -3.48
C ASN A 68 25.46 -4.10 -3.65
N TYR A 69 25.29 -3.37 -2.56
CA TYR A 69 24.69 -2.05 -2.56
C TYR A 69 25.60 -1.04 -3.30
N ILE A 70 24.98 -0.23 -4.17
CA ILE A 70 25.65 0.84 -4.92
C ILE A 70 25.24 2.19 -4.35
N GLU A 71 23.97 2.54 -4.46
CA GLU A 71 23.44 3.84 -4.03
C GLU A 71 21.94 3.80 -3.73
N THR A 72 21.43 4.88 -3.12
CA THR A 72 19.99 5.12 -2.96
C THR A 72 19.63 6.46 -3.59
N GLN A 73 18.60 6.46 -4.43
CA GLN A 73 18.00 7.67 -4.97
C GLN A 73 16.68 7.96 -4.25
N HIS A 74 16.55 9.17 -3.69
CA HIS A 74 15.34 9.63 -3.04
C HIS A 74 14.58 10.55 -3.99
N ILE A 75 13.34 10.19 -4.28
CA ILE A 75 12.46 10.88 -5.22
C ILE A 75 11.32 11.52 -4.44
N ASP A 76 11.15 12.81 -4.60
CA ASP A 76 10.09 13.56 -3.95
C ASP A 76 8.75 13.47 -4.70
N SER A 77 7.70 14.01 -4.08
CA SER A 77 6.35 14.01 -4.64
C SER A 77 6.26 14.79 -5.95
N LEU A 78 6.98 15.89 -6.06
CA LEU A 78 6.91 16.76 -7.26
C LEU A 78 7.47 16.02 -8.47
N THR A 79 8.65 15.44 -8.33
CA THR A 79 9.33 14.66 -9.39
C THR A 79 8.48 13.46 -9.83
N LEU A 80 7.88 12.72 -8.87
CA LEU A 80 7.01 11.60 -9.19
C LEU A 80 5.78 12.03 -10.01
N HIS A 81 5.13 13.14 -9.62
CA HIS A 81 3.92 13.59 -10.31
C HIS A 81 4.22 14.22 -11.67
N GLN A 82 5.31 14.97 -11.81
CA GLN A 82 5.71 15.58 -13.09
C GLN A 82 5.96 14.52 -14.17
N ASN A 83 6.50 13.37 -13.81
CA ASN A 83 6.88 12.30 -14.72
C ASN A 83 5.92 11.10 -14.68
N ASN A 84 4.68 11.29 -14.20
CA ASN A 84 3.69 10.21 -14.12
C ASN A 84 4.23 8.92 -13.45
N CYS A 85 4.91 9.06 -12.30
CA CYS A 85 5.59 8.01 -11.54
C CYS A 85 6.70 7.28 -12.32
N GLN A 86 7.31 7.94 -13.31
CA GLN A 86 8.53 7.46 -13.97
C GLN A 86 9.74 8.21 -13.41
N VAL A 87 10.81 7.48 -13.14
CA VAL A 87 12.05 8.01 -12.58
C VAL A 87 13.20 7.66 -13.51
N ARG A 88 13.91 8.68 -13.99
CA ARG A 88 15.15 8.49 -14.76
C ARG A 88 16.31 8.21 -13.82
N LEU A 89 17.09 7.18 -14.10
CA LEU A 89 18.29 6.81 -13.33
C LEU A 89 19.54 7.20 -14.16
N GLU A 90 19.98 8.45 -13.98
CA GLU A 90 21.06 9.03 -14.80
C GLU A 90 22.46 8.56 -14.41
N SER A 91 22.64 8.10 -13.16
CA SER A 91 23.96 7.71 -12.62
C SER A 91 24.44 6.32 -13.04
N LEU A 92 23.56 5.52 -13.69
CA LEU A 92 23.87 4.14 -13.98
C LEU A 92 24.62 3.99 -15.31
N SER A 93 25.80 3.36 -15.26
CA SER A 93 26.50 2.87 -16.46
C SER A 93 25.79 1.63 -17.03
N PRO A 94 25.98 1.31 -18.31
CA PRO A 94 25.49 0.06 -18.87
C PRO A 94 25.94 -1.15 -18.05
N GLY A 95 24.99 -2.03 -17.69
CA GLY A 95 25.26 -3.15 -16.80
C GLY A 95 23.98 -3.86 -16.36
N LYS A 96 24.12 -4.79 -15.42
CA LYS A 96 23.02 -5.55 -14.85
C LYS A 96 22.83 -5.19 -13.39
N TYR A 97 21.59 -4.85 -13.01
CA TYR A 97 21.25 -4.28 -11.70
C TYR A 97 20.03 -4.94 -11.07
N ASN A 98 19.94 -4.80 -9.75
CA ASN A 98 18.76 -5.13 -8.98
C ASN A 98 18.24 -3.85 -8.31
N PHE A 99 16.92 -3.66 -8.29
CA PHE A 99 16.27 -2.49 -7.73
C PHE A 99 15.31 -2.91 -6.62
N LEU A 100 15.37 -2.20 -5.50
CA LEU A 100 14.42 -2.30 -4.40
C LEU A 100 13.81 -0.92 -4.18
N VAL A 101 12.49 -0.83 -4.24
CA VAL A 101 11.75 0.42 -4.10
C VAL A 101 10.93 0.39 -2.83
N TRP A 102 11.10 1.42 -2.01
CA TRP A 102 10.18 1.74 -0.91
C TRP A 102 9.53 3.08 -1.17
N SER A 103 8.23 3.20 -0.89
CA SER A 103 7.53 4.47 -0.95
C SER A 103 6.84 4.78 0.37
N ARG A 104 6.83 6.09 0.70
CA ARG A 104 6.23 6.65 1.92
C ARG A 104 6.93 6.21 3.22
N LEU A 105 8.21 5.88 3.15
CA LEU A 105 9.04 5.80 4.33
C LEU A 105 9.07 7.17 5.02
N THR A 106 8.78 7.20 6.31
CA THR A 106 8.86 8.39 7.16
C THR A 106 9.57 8.03 8.45
N ASP A 107 10.55 8.82 8.84
CA ASP A 107 11.36 8.58 10.05
C ASP A 107 10.54 8.65 11.34
N SER A 108 9.32 9.22 11.30
CA SER A 108 8.42 9.24 12.45
C SER A 108 7.68 7.92 12.71
N CYS A 109 7.59 7.07 11.69
CA CYS A 109 6.84 5.80 11.75
C CYS A 109 7.71 4.58 11.51
N TYR A 110 8.80 4.71 10.73
CA TYR A 110 9.57 3.57 10.25
C TYR A 110 11.07 3.77 10.42
N GLU A 111 11.76 2.70 10.75
CA GLU A 111 13.22 2.58 10.72
C GLU A 111 13.61 1.64 9.58
N CYS A 112 14.41 2.15 8.62
CA CYS A 112 14.93 1.35 7.51
C CYS A 112 16.30 0.77 7.85
N SER A 113 16.50 -0.52 7.60
CA SER A 113 17.75 -1.23 7.82
C SER A 113 18.08 -2.15 6.65
N ALA A 114 19.26 -2.76 6.66
CA ALA A 114 19.66 -3.75 5.66
C ALA A 114 18.76 -5.01 5.63
N SER A 115 18.04 -5.30 6.72
CA SER A 115 17.13 -6.45 6.81
C SER A 115 15.68 -6.12 6.41
N GLY A 116 15.33 -4.84 6.29
CA GLY A 116 13.97 -4.40 5.93
C GLY A 116 13.55 -3.14 6.66
N VAL A 117 12.25 -2.96 6.80
CA VAL A 117 11.61 -1.80 7.44
C VAL A 117 10.92 -2.24 8.73
N ARG A 118 11.26 -1.59 9.84
CA ARG A 118 10.67 -1.80 11.17
C ARG A 118 9.71 -0.67 11.49
N LEU A 119 8.56 -1.00 12.07
CA LEU A 119 7.64 -0.04 12.66
C LEU A 119 8.22 0.49 13.98
N LEU A 120 8.21 1.81 14.14
CA LEU A 120 8.62 2.47 15.38
C LEU A 120 7.46 2.46 16.40
N CYS A 121 7.57 1.57 17.38
CA CYS A 121 6.66 1.43 18.49
C CYS A 121 7.21 2.11 19.74
N ASP A 122 6.38 2.23 20.78
CA ASP A 122 6.83 2.58 22.13
C ASP A 122 7.62 1.42 22.80
N ALA A 123 8.07 1.64 24.03
CA ALA A 123 8.84 0.64 24.77
C ALA A 123 8.07 -0.66 25.07
N SER A 124 6.75 -0.66 24.97
CA SER A 124 5.88 -1.84 25.15
C SER A 124 5.59 -2.60 23.85
N GLY A 125 6.14 -2.15 22.71
CA GLY A 125 5.83 -2.71 21.40
C GLY A 125 4.49 -2.24 20.84
N THR A 126 3.98 -1.08 21.34
CA THR A 126 2.68 -0.55 20.97
C THR A 126 2.78 0.60 19.98
N SER A 127 1.89 0.65 19.00
CA SER A 127 1.73 1.75 18.05
C SER A 127 0.30 2.26 18.06
N SER A 128 0.13 3.56 18.37
CA SER A 128 -1.13 4.30 18.22
C SER A 128 -1.00 5.41 17.17
N LYS A 129 -0.10 5.24 16.19
CA LYS A 129 0.16 6.23 15.15
C LYS A 129 -0.71 5.99 13.92
N GLN A 130 -1.12 7.06 13.26
CA GLN A 130 -1.63 6.97 11.90
C GLN A 130 -0.47 6.66 10.95
N LEU A 131 -0.43 5.43 10.45
CA LEU A 131 0.63 4.99 9.54
C LEU A 131 0.40 5.54 8.14
N PRO A 132 1.41 6.14 7.50
CA PRO A 132 1.37 6.41 6.07
C PRO A 132 1.33 5.09 5.30
N ALA A 133 0.66 5.08 4.14
CA ALA A 133 0.62 3.91 3.28
C ALA A 133 2.02 3.53 2.82
N LEU A 134 2.56 2.40 3.30
CA LEU A 134 3.88 1.88 2.95
C LEU A 134 3.78 1.00 1.71
N PHE A 135 4.67 1.20 0.74
CA PHE A 135 4.74 0.39 -0.48
C PHE A 135 6.14 -0.17 -0.66
N ASN A 136 6.20 -1.38 -1.21
CA ASN A 136 7.44 -2.05 -1.59
C ASN A 136 7.31 -2.68 -2.98
N GLY A 137 8.42 -2.71 -3.72
CA GLY A 137 8.54 -3.41 -4.99
C GLY A 137 9.99 -3.67 -5.32
N ARG A 138 10.25 -4.68 -6.17
CA ARG A 138 11.61 -5.03 -6.56
C ARG A 138 11.67 -5.53 -8.00
N LEU A 139 12.81 -5.31 -8.62
CA LEU A 139 13.20 -5.89 -9.89
C LEU A 139 14.60 -6.49 -9.77
N GLU A 140 14.80 -7.65 -10.34
CA GLU A 140 16.10 -8.33 -10.33
C GLU A 140 16.59 -8.60 -11.74
N GLY A 141 17.90 -8.50 -11.91
CA GLY A 141 18.57 -8.85 -13.15
C GLY A 141 18.24 -7.94 -14.33
N VAL A 142 17.94 -6.68 -14.09
CA VAL A 142 17.58 -5.70 -15.11
C VAL A 142 18.83 -5.26 -15.87
N VAL A 143 18.76 -5.31 -17.20
CA VAL A 143 19.83 -4.81 -18.06
C VAL A 143 19.60 -3.33 -18.33
N VAL A 144 20.55 -2.50 -17.91
CA VAL A 144 20.59 -1.06 -18.18
C VAL A 144 21.51 -0.84 -19.38
N SER A 145 21.06 -0.08 -20.36
CA SER A 145 21.82 0.33 -21.55
C SER A 145 21.68 1.84 -21.76
N GLU A 146 22.42 2.38 -22.71
CA GLU A 146 22.32 3.79 -23.12
C GLU A 146 21.02 4.07 -23.89
N GLU A 147 20.37 3.04 -24.41
CA GLU A 147 19.11 3.16 -25.14
C GLU A 147 17.96 3.49 -24.20
N TYR A 148 16.96 4.21 -24.72
CA TYR A 148 15.72 4.47 -24.00
C TYR A 148 15.03 3.16 -23.63
N THR A 149 14.96 2.90 -22.34
CA THR A 149 14.31 1.70 -21.78
C THR A 149 13.50 2.06 -20.55
N VAL A 150 12.27 1.56 -20.48
CA VAL A 150 11.39 1.70 -19.31
C VAL A 150 11.14 0.33 -18.72
N CYS A 151 11.51 0.14 -17.44
CA CYS A 151 11.17 -1.06 -16.68
C CYS A 151 10.11 -0.73 -15.63
N GLU A 152 9.04 -1.55 -15.55
CA GLU A 152 7.96 -1.36 -14.60
C GLU A 152 8.26 -2.10 -13.28
N VAL A 153 8.24 -1.35 -12.15
CA VAL A 153 8.28 -1.91 -10.80
C VAL A 153 6.84 -1.99 -10.28
N LEU A 154 6.35 -3.21 -10.08
CA LEU A 154 5.04 -3.43 -9.47
C LEU A 154 5.15 -3.31 -7.95
N LEU A 155 4.40 -2.38 -7.37
CA LEU A 155 4.38 -2.12 -5.94
C LEU A 155 3.24 -2.86 -5.27
N ILE A 156 3.51 -3.36 -4.05
CA ILE A 156 2.53 -3.92 -3.12
C ILE A 156 2.37 -2.94 -1.96
N LYS A 157 1.15 -2.67 -1.55
CA LYS A 157 0.85 -1.89 -0.35
C LYS A 157 0.96 -2.79 0.89
N LEU A 158 1.70 -2.33 1.90
CA LEU A 158 2.06 -3.10 3.09
C LEU A 158 1.39 -2.58 4.36
N THR A 159 0.35 -1.78 4.22
CA THR A 159 -0.43 -1.24 5.34
C THR A 159 -1.91 -1.46 5.12
N HIS A 160 -2.62 -1.82 6.19
CA HIS A 160 -4.07 -1.90 6.23
C HIS A 160 -4.65 -0.80 7.11
N ARG A 161 -5.84 -0.33 6.78
CA ARG A 161 -6.63 0.60 7.60
C ARG A 161 -7.93 -0.05 8.02
N PHE A 162 -8.24 0.07 9.29
CA PHE A 162 -9.47 -0.43 9.90
C PHE A 162 -10.29 0.73 10.42
N THR A 163 -11.53 0.82 9.99
CA THR A 163 -12.57 1.62 10.62
C THR A 163 -13.41 0.68 11.46
N CYS A 164 -13.35 0.82 12.79
CA CYS A 164 -14.06 -0.04 13.73
C CYS A 164 -15.17 0.75 14.41
N VAL A 165 -16.37 0.21 14.39
CA VAL A 165 -17.55 0.80 15.02
C VAL A 165 -18.11 -0.18 16.04
N LEU A 166 -18.11 0.20 17.31
CA LEU A 166 -18.85 -0.53 18.35
C LEU A 166 -20.22 0.10 18.44
N GLN A 167 -21.26 -0.68 18.23
CA GLN A 167 -22.65 -0.21 18.27
C GLN A 167 -23.38 -0.89 19.43
N GLY A 168 -23.82 -0.10 20.40
CA GLY A 168 -24.70 -0.57 21.47
C GLY A 168 -26.12 -0.72 20.97
N GLN A 169 -26.77 -1.84 21.30
CA GLN A 169 -28.21 -2.04 21.02
C GLN A 169 -29.13 -1.36 22.06
N ASN A 170 -28.56 -0.97 23.21
CA ASN A 170 -29.30 -0.28 24.28
C ASN A 170 -29.02 1.23 24.24
N PRO A 171 -29.98 2.07 24.69
CA PRO A 171 -29.84 3.53 24.69
C PRO A 171 -28.88 4.06 25.77
N THR A 172 -28.20 3.22 26.53
CA THR A 172 -27.25 3.65 27.56
C THR A 172 -25.99 4.23 26.88
N PRO A 173 -25.62 5.47 27.15
CA PRO A 173 -24.43 6.09 26.60
C PRO A 173 -23.17 5.32 27.00
N PHE A 174 -22.25 5.15 26.04
CA PHE A 174 -20.90 4.68 26.32
C PHE A 174 -20.05 5.80 26.92
N ALA A 175 -19.16 5.47 27.86
CA ALA A 175 -18.14 6.39 28.32
C ALA A 175 -17.01 6.50 27.26
N ASP A 176 -16.32 7.65 27.23
CA ASP A 176 -15.29 7.94 26.22
C ASP A 176 -14.14 6.91 26.19
N ASP A 177 -13.81 6.31 27.32
CA ASP A 177 -12.72 5.35 27.47
C ASP A 177 -13.18 3.95 27.94
N GLU A 178 -14.46 3.64 27.77
CA GLU A 178 -15.06 2.38 28.27
C GLU A 178 -14.43 1.12 27.65
N PHE A 179 -14.03 1.22 26.38
CA PHE A 179 -13.51 0.08 25.64
C PHE A 179 -12.04 0.27 25.25
N LEU A 180 -11.29 -0.84 25.27
CA LEU A 180 -9.99 -0.97 24.66
C LEU A 180 -10.09 -1.89 23.47
N LEU A 181 -9.89 -1.35 22.28
CA LEU A 181 -9.77 -2.11 21.04
C LEU A 181 -8.30 -2.21 20.64
N GLU A 182 -7.83 -3.41 20.37
CA GLU A 182 -6.45 -3.64 19.98
C GLU A 182 -6.33 -4.72 18.90
N ILE A 183 -5.34 -4.57 18.01
CA ILE A 183 -4.91 -5.61 17.09
C ILE A 183 -3.50 -6.01 17.47
N ARG A 184 -3.26 -7.31 17.69
CA ARG A 184 -1.94 -7.89 17.96
C ARG A 184 -1.50 -8.74 16.80
N ALA A 185 -0.29 -8.50 16.29
CA ALA A 185 0.27 -9.22 15.16
C ALA A 185 1.79 -9.33 15.27
N PHE A 186 2.36 -10.39 14.70
CA PHE A 186 3.81 -10.59 14.59
C PHE A 186 4.29 -10.04 13.23
N ASN A 187 4.10 -8.75 12.98
CA ASN A 187 4.41 -8.11 11.70
C ASN A 187 5.07 -6.73 11.86
N GLY A 188 5.63 -6.43 13.03
CA GLY A 188 6.26 -5.13 13.30
C GLY A 188 7.53 -4.85 12.47
N MET A 189 8.00 -5.83 11.71
CA MET A 189 9.10 -5.68 10.76
C MET A 189 8.77 -6.41 9.46
N ILE A 190 9.07 -5.78 8.32
CA ILE A 190 8.88 -6.32 6.98
C ILE A 190 10.21 -6.33 6.24
N ASP A 191 10.57 -7.48 5.66
CA ASP A 191 11.80 -7.62 4.88
C ASP A 191 11.70 -6.98 3.48
N HIS A 192 12.81 -6.99 2.76
CA HIS A 192 12.89 -6.46 1.39
C HIS A 192 12.09 -7.27 0.35
N ARG A 193 11.53 -8.44 0.72
CA ARG A 193 10.62 -9.26 -0.09
C ARG A 193 9.16 -9.04 0.28
N SER A 194 8.87 -7.99 1.04
CA SER A 194 7.52 -7.69 1.56
C SER A 194 6.98 -8.73 2.55
N GLN A 195 7.85 -9.56 3.16
CA GLN A 195 7.41 -10.56 4.12
C GLN A 195 7.54 -10.05 5.55
N PRO A 196 6.50 -10.15 6.38
CA PRO A 196 6.61 -9.92 7.80
C PRO A 196 7.62 -10.89 8.43
N LEU A 197 8.40 -10.37 9.38
CA LEU A 197 9.32 -11.17 10.18
C LEU A 197 8.68 -11.48 11.53
N ASP A 198 8.40 -12.73 11.80
CA ASP A 198 7.62 -13.24 12.95
C ASP A 198 8.22 -12.94 14.33
N SER A 199 9.40 -12.37 14.41
CA SER A 199 10.10 -12.11 15.66
C SER A 199 9.66 -10.83 16.38
N VAL A 200 8.81 -10.00 15.77
CA VAL A 200 8.44 -8.69 16.33
C VAL A 200 6.92 -8.61 16.49
N GLU A 201 6.44 -8.93 17.68
CA GLU A 201 5.06 -8.69 18.07
C GLU A 201 4.80 -7.18 18.16
N THR A 202 3.67 -6.75 17.63
CA THR A 202 3.22 -5.37 17.69
C THR A 202 1.77 -5.33 18.14
N CYS A 203 1.48 -4.44 19.09
CA CYS A 203 0.13 -4.08 19.52
C CYS A 203 -0.27 -2.78 18.82
N TYR A 204 -1.28 -2.84 17.96
CA TYR A 204 -1.84 -1.68 17.28
C TYR A 204 -3.06 -1.18 18.04
N LEU A 205 -3.00 0.07 18.50
CA LEU A 205 -4.10 0.78 19.13
C LEU A 205 -4.72 1.80 18.17
N PRO A 206 -5.96 2.24 18.41
CA PRO A 206 -6.56 3.33 17.66
C PRO A 206 -5.69 4.60 17.70
N PHE A 207 -5.43 5.16 16.52
CA PHE A 207 -4.87 6.51 16.41
C PHE A 207 -5.96 7.59 16.49
N PHE A 208 -7.22 7.20 16.32
CA PHE A 208 -8.41 8.04 16.50
C PHE A 208 -9.51 7.20 17.15
N GLN A 209 -10.18 7.77 18.15
CA GLN A 209 -11.37 7.20 18.77
C GLN A 209 -12.30 8.30 19.22
N THR A 210 -13.60 8.14 19.02
CA THR A 210 -14.64 9.06 19.48
C THR A 210 -15.92 8.31 19.82
N VAL A 211 -16.66 8.83 20.78
CA VAL A 211 -18.00 8.36 21.12
C VAL A 211 -19.02 9.32 20.52
N ALA A 212 -20.08 8.80 19.93
CA ALA A 212 -21.13 9.58 19.32
C ALA A 212 -22.50 8.94 19.52
N ASP A 213 -23.54 9.78 19.51
CA ASP A 213 -24.95 9.38 19.39
C ASP A 213 -25.35 9.59 17.93
N LEU A 214 -25.68 8.50 17.25
CA LEU A 214 -26.20 8.53 15.89
C LEU A 214 -27.68 8.16 15.89
N SER A 215 -28.54 9.18 16.02
CA SER A 215 -29.99 9.01 16.00
C SER A 215 -30.54 8.07 17.11
N GLY A 216 -29.98 8.16 18.30
CA GLY A 216 -30.36 7.34 19.46
C GLY A 216 -29.56 6.01 19.55
N LEU A 217 -28.63 5.78 18.67
CA LEU A 217 -27.70 4.66 18.76
C LEU A 217 -26.34 5.15 19.29
N GLN A 218 -25.91 4.55 20.38
CA GLN A 218 -24.59 4.84 20.93
C GLN A 218 -23.51 4.09 20.14
N VAL A 219 -22.51 4.81 19.67
CA VAL A 219 -21.42 4.25 18.88
C VAL A 219 -20.06 4.72 19.40
N VAL A 220 -19.07 3.82 19.38
CA VAL A 220 -17.65 4.17 19.48
C VAL A 220 -17.04 3.96 18.09
N HIS A 221 -16.57 5.03 17.48
CA HIS A 221 -15.84 4.99 16.22
C HIS A 221 -14.36 5.04 16.50
N SER A 222 -13.62 4.07 15.96
CA SER A 222 -12.16 3.96 16.12
C SER A 222 -11.48 3.69 14.78
N GLU A 223 -10.31 4.27 14.58
CA GLU A 223 -9.49 4.03 13.41
C GLU A 223 -8.12 3.47 13.83
N LEU A 224 -7.73 2.35 13.21
CA LEU A 224 -6.46 1.66 13.43
C LEU A 224 -5.74 1.44 12.10
N ASN A 225 -4.44 1.27 12.19
CA ASN A 225 -3.64 0.75 11.07
C ASN A 225 -2.88 -0.50 11.51
N THR A 226 -2.55 -1.37 10.55
CA THR A 226 -1.56 -2.43 10.75
C THR A 226 -0.57 -2.45 9.59
N LEU A 227 0.56 -3.09 9.76
CA LEU A 227 1.38 -3.56 8.65
C LEU A 227 0.73 -4.77 7.98
N ARG A 228 1.37 -5.30 6.92
CA ARG A 228 0.88 -6.41 6.11
C ARG A 228 0.46 -7.60 6.96
N LEU A 229 -0.71 -8.14 6.64
CA LEU A 229 -1.28 -9.34 7.26
C LEU A 229 -1.07 -10.55 6.35
N LEU A 230 -0.82 -11.72 6.95
CA LEU A 230 -0.72 -12.98 6.22
C LEU A 230 -1.93 -13.87 6.50
N GLU A 231 -2.33 -14.69 5.52
CA GLU A 231 -3.50 -15.57 5.61
C GLU A 231 -3.42 -16.59 6.77
N ASN A 232 -2.19 -16.98 7.13
CA ASN A 232 -1.92 -18.00 8.15
C ASN A 232 -1.27 -17.43 9.41
N ASP A 233 -1.26 -16.10 9.58
CA ASP A 233 -0.72 -15.49 10.80
C ASP A 233 -1.69 -15.64 11.99
N ASP A 234 -1.17 -15.44 13.22
CA ASP A 234 -1.95 -15.45 14.46
C ASP A 234 -2.36 -14.02 14.87
N THR A 235 -2.71 -13.19 13.91
CA THR A 235 -3.21 -11.83 14.20
C THR A 235 -4.53 -11.90 14.96
N ARG A 236 -4.57 -11.23 16.11
CA ARG A 236 -5.74 -11.19 17.00
C ARG A 236 -6.37 -9.81 17.00
N LEU A 237 -7.70 -9.75 16.93
CA LEU A 237 -8.47 -8.56 17.26
C LEU A 237 -9.10 -8.79 18.63
N ILE A 238 -8.84 -7.88 19.56
CA ILE A 238 -9.25 -7.98 20.95
C ILE A 238 -10.05 -6.74 21.34
N LEU A 239 -11.21 -6.93 21.93
CA LEU A 239 -12.02 -5.89 22.51
C LEU A 239 -12.20 -6.18 24.01
N THR A 240 -11.76 -5.24 24.84
CA THR A 240 -11.81 -5.35 26.29
C THR A 240 -12.65 -4.23 26.90
N HIS A 241 -13.54 -4.55 27.85
CA HIS A 241 -14.21 -3.58 28.69
C HIS A 241 -13.25 -3.15 29.82
N ARG A 242 -12.84 -1.88 29.83
CA ARG A 242 -11.70 -1.43 30.66
C ARG A 242 -11.97 -1.58 32.16
N SER A 243 -13.17 -1.22 32.63
CA SER A 243 -13.44 -1.17 34.08
C SER A 243 -13.53 -2.55 34.72
N THR A 244 -13.98 -3.58 33.99
CA THR A 244 -14.08 -4.96 34.52
C THR A 244 -12.94 -5.87 34.04
N GLY A 245 -12.16 -5.45 33.03
CA GLY A 245 -11.17 -6.31 32.38
C GLY A 245 -11.77 -7.42 31.54
N GLN A 246 -13.09 -7.43 31.32
CA GLN A 246 -13.76 -8.44 30.50
C GLN A 246 -13.24 -8.38 29.07
N ARG A 247 -12.73 -9.48 28.53
CA ARG A 247 -12.58 -9.66 27.09
C ARG A 247 -13.93 -9.96 26.47
N ILE A 248 -14.49 -8.96 25.78
CA ILE A 248 -15.76 -9.06 25.05
C ILE A 248 -15.55 -9.87 23.77
N LEU A 249 -14.41 -9.66 23.11
CA LEU A 249 -14.05 -10.29 21.87
C LEU A 249 -12.54 -10.60 21.87
N ASP A 250 -12.18 -11.77 21.36
CA ASP A 250 -10.79 -12.17 21.08
C ASP A 250 -10.82 -13.16 19.91
N ILE A 251 -10.63 -12.64 18.68
CA ILE A 251 -10.83 -13.41 17.45
C ILE A 251 -9.59 -13.40 16.55
N PRO A 252 -9.34 -14.49 15.78
CA PRO A 252 -8.31 -14.53 14.76
C PRO A 252 -8.71 -13.62 13.58
N LEU A 253 -8.18 -12.38 13.55
CA LEU A 253 -8.62 -11.32 12.66
C LEU A 253 -8.57 -11.74 11.19
N THR A 254 -7.43 -12.26 10.72
CA THR A 254 -7.25 -12.63 9.31
C THR A 254 -8.26 -13.66 8.83
N LYS A 255 -8.59 -14.66 9.68
CA LYS A 255 -9.61 -15.65 9.35
C LYS A 255 -10.99 -15.01 9.16
N TYR A 256 -11.33 -14.03 10.01
CA TYR A 256 -12.61 -13.31 9.89
C TYR A 256 -12.63 -12.39 8.66
N LEU A 257 -11.55 -11.68 8.37
CA LEU A 257 -11.44 -10.85 7.16
C LEU A 257 -11.64 -11.68 5.89
N LEU A 258 -11.11 -12.89 5.86
CA LEU A 258 -11.23 -13.81 4.72
C LEU A 258 -12.65 -14.33 4.50
N LEU A 259 -13.58 -14.22 5.47
CA LEU A 259 -14.98 -14.54 5.24
C LEU A 259 -15.64 -13.58 4.23
N SER A 260 -15.20 -12.32 4.19
CA SER A 260 -15.70 -11.34 3.22
C SER A 260 -15.17 -11.57 1.79
N ARG A 261 -14.19 -12.48 1.61
CA ARG A 261 -13.63 -12.86 0.30
C ARG A 261 -14.59 -13.66 -0.58
N GLU A 262 -15.70 -14.19 -0.04
CA GLU A 262 -16.63 -15.05 -0.84
C GLU A 262 -17.12 -14.38 -2.12
N THR A 263 -17.30 -13.04 -2.12
CA THR A 263 -17.62 -12.27 -3.32
C THR A 263 -16.52 -12.31 -4.38
N TYR A 264 -15.29 -12.66 -3.98
CA TYR A 264 -14.09 -12.74 -4.81
C TYR A 264 -13.52 -14.16 -4.80
N SER A 265 -14.39 -15.17 -4.89
CA SER A 265 -14.06 -16.59 -4.68
C SER A 265 -12.92 -17.14 -5.56
N GLY A 266 -12.66 -16.51 -6.72
CA GLY A 266 -11.54 -16.85 -7.61
C GLY A 266 -10.18 -16.27 -7.17
N MET A 267 -10.13 -15.36 -6.19
CA MET A 267 -8.90 -14.73 -5.74
C MET A 267 -8.28 -15.55 -4.59
N PRO A 268 -6.96 -15.88 -4.62
CA PRO A 268 -6.28 -16.53 -3.51
C PRO A 268 -6.42 -15.73 -2.21
N PRO A 269 -6.45 -16.39 -1.03
CA PRO A 269 -6.64 -15.71 0.24
C PRO A 269 -5.61 -14.60 0.52
N GLN A 270 -4.33 -14.88 0.32
CA GLN A 270 -3.28 -13.87 0.51
C GLN A 270 -3.41 -12.70 -0.49
N GLU A 271 -3.75 -12.98 -1.74
CA GLU A 271 -3.97 -11.93 -2.73
C GLU A 271 -5.13 -11.02 -2.34
N TYR A 272 -6.21 -11.58 -1.78
CA TYR A 272 -7.32 -10.79 -1.27
C TYR A 272 -6.88 -9.87 -0.13
N LEU A 273 -6.14 -10.39 0.86
CA LEU A 273 -5.62 -9.57 1.97
C LEU A 273 -4.69 -8.46 1.46
N ASP A 274 -3.81 -8.76 0.51
CA ASP A 274 -2.86 -7.78 -0.03
C ASP A 274 -3.54 -6.69 -0.87
N ARG A 275 -4.65 -7.01 -1.57
CA ARG A 275 -5.38 -6.07 -2.42
C ARG A 275 -6.42 -5.25 -1.66
N GLN A 276 -7.08 -5.85 -0.65
CA GLN A 276 -8.08 -5.21 0.20
C GLN A 276 -7.37 -4.54 1.37
N ASP A 277 -7.04 -3.28 1.21
CA ASP A 277 -6.25 -2.51 2.17
C ASP A 277 -7.07 -1.71 3.19
N GLN A 278 -8.40 -1.69 3.05
CA GLN A 278 -9.32 -0.97 3.92
C GLN A 278 -10.48 -1.87 4.34
N TYR A 279 -10.72 -1.92 5.64
CA TYR A 279 -11.81 -2.70 6.23
C TYR A 279 -12.67 -1.84 7.14
N THR A 280 -14.00 -2.03 7.05
CA THR A 280 -14.96 -1.53 8.01
C THR A 280 -15.48 -2.68 8.85
N LEU A 281 -15.28 -2.61 10.16
CA LEU A 281 -15.70 -3.62 11.12
C LEU A 281 -16.76 -2.99 12.05
N ILE A 282 -17.98 -3.52 12.04
CA ILE A 282 -19.04 -3.06 12.95
C ILE A 282 -19.34 -4.19 13.93
N PHE A 283 -19.23 -3.91 15.21
CA PHE A 283 -19.48 -4.84 16.31
C PHE A 283 -20.78 -4.48 16.99
N PHE A 284 -21.71 -5.40 17.05
CA PHE A 284 -23.01 -5.19 17.72
C PHE A 284 -22.91 -5.71 19.15
N LEU A 285 -22.97 -4.80 20.11
CA LEU A 285 -22.83 -5.08 21.52
C LEU A 285 -24.20 -5.15 22.20
N ASP A 286 -24.47 -6.26 22.88
CA ASP A 286 -25.61 -6.44 23.76
C ASP A 286 -25.18 -6.29 25.21
N ALA A 287 -25.90 -5.48 25.99
CA ALA A 287 -25.68 -5.41 27.42
C ALA A 287 -26.24 -6.68 28.11
N THR A 288 -25.58 -7.10 29.16
CA THR A 288 -25.98 -8.23 30.00
C THR A 288 -26.33 -7.76 31.44
N GLU A 289 -26.97 -8.62 32.21
CA GLU A 289 -27.23 -8.35 33.64
C GLU A 289 -26.01 -8.66 34.54
N ASP A 290 -25.01 -9.34 33.99
CA ASP A 290 -23.79 -9.68 34.72
C ASP A 290 -22.86 -8.46 34.80
N LYS A 291 -22.70 -7.92 36.00
CA LYS A 291 -21.83 -6.75 36.27
C LYS A 291 -20.35 -7.00 35.98
N LEU A 292 -19.91 -8.26 35.96
CA LEU A 292 -18.51 -8.63 35.64
C LEU A 292 -18.32 -8.84 34.15
N LYS A 293 -19.38 -9.14 33.42
CA LYS A 293 -19.40 -9.34 31.96
C LYS A 293 -20.53 -8.51 31.35
N PRO A 294 -20.44 -7.16 31.43
CA PRO A 294 -21.55 -6.30 31.07
C PRO A 294 -21.93 -6.31 29.59
N TYR A 295 -21.08 -6.83 28.72
CA TYR A 295 -21.33 -6.86 27.27
C TYR A 295 -20.99 -8.21 26.65
N ILE A 296 -21.76 -8.54 25.60
CA ILE A 296 -21.43 -9.63 24.65
C ILE A 296 -21.48 -9.04 23.22
N CYS A 297 -20.75 -9.67 22.31
CA CYS A 297 -20.73 -9.31 20.90
C CYS A 297 -21.16 -10.51 20.04
N PRO A 298 -22.47 -10.73 19.83
CA PRO A 298 -22.95 -11.90 19.10
C PRO A 298 -22.76 -11.79 17.58
N LEU A 299 -22.67 -10.57 17.05
CA LEU A 299 -22.61 -10.29 15.64
C LEU A 299 -21.56 -9.23 15.33
N MET A 300 -20.91 -9.38 14.17
CA MET A 300 -20.11 -8.33 13.57
C MET A 300 -20.41 -8.22 12.07
N LYS A 301 -20.19 -7.04 11.51
CA LYS A 301 -20.19 -6.81 10.06
C LYS A 301 -18.77 -6.50 9.60
N ILE A 302 -18.31 -7.15 8.52
CA ILE A 302 -17.02 -6.94 7.88
C ILE A 302 -17.31 -6.42 6.48
N ASN A 303 -17.05 -5.15 6.22
CA ASN A 303 -17.50 -4.47 5.00
C ASN A 303 -19.03 -4.69 4.83
N ASP A 304 -19.44 -5.48 3.83
CA ASP A 304 -20.87 -5.76 3.59
C ASP A 304 -21.34 -7.14 4.13
N TRP A 305 -20.46 -7.92 4.78
CA TRP A 305 -20.76 -9.26 5.28
C TRP A 305 -21.13 -9.28 6.74
N MET A 306 -22.28 -9.90 7.06
CA MET A 306 -22.67 -10.17 8.45
C MET A 306 -22.09 -11.51 8.91
N VAL A 307 -21.41 -11.49 10.04
CA VAL A 307 -20.77 -12.67 10.62
C VAL A 307 -21.28 -12.88 12.04
N ARG A 308 -21.74 -14.09 12.33
CA ARG A 308 -22.06 -14.48 13.69
C ARG A 308 -20.79 -14.89 14.43
N ILE A 309 -20.57 -14.31 15.60
CA ILE A 309 -19.44 -14.64 16.45
C ILE A 309 -19.82 -15.82 17.34
N VAL A 310 -19.05 -16.89 17.24
CA VAL A 310 -19.17 -18.05 18.15
C VAL A 310 -18.01 -17.95 19.13
N LEU A 311 -18.31 -17.50 20.34
CA LEU A 311 -17.34 -17.51 21.43
C LEU A 311 -17.22 -18.95 21.93
N SER A 312 -16.05 -19.55 21.80
CA SER A 312 -15.73 -20.89 22.33
C SER A 312 -15.34 -20.82 23.80
#